data_9cfb639d870fd71d1c057f04d27a73a0
#
_entry.id   9cfb639d870fd71d1c057f04d27a73a0
#
_cell.length_a   1.000
_cell.length_b   1.000
_cell.length_c   1.000
_cell.angle_alpha   90.00
_cell.angle_beta   90.00
_cell.angle_gamma   90.00
#
_symmetry.space_group_name_H-M   'P 1'
#
loop_
_entity.id
_entity.type
_entity.pdbx_description
1 polymer ?
#
loop_
_entity_poly.entity_id
_entity_poly.type
_entity_poly.pdbx_seq_one_letter_code
_entity_poly.pdbx_strand_id
1 'polypeptide(L)'
;MRSTLVKLCLLPTFMVLAASGCNKDPGTDTMVNPSAGSTGEASTGGTTSGGTTTADPVTTGVQPTTTGAETSAADTGGSSSSTMGFIPMGDIPPMNEKECSVWDQDCPDGQKCMPWANNGSTAWNATKCVPVSREKGQPGDVCTVDGSAVSGLDSCDLGVLCWDVKPDTMKGTCVAQCTGPESDPSCDADSSCFISNDGVLTLCLPKCDPLTQDCANENLCIPNPQNPEEFTCVLDASGDMGQTFNPCEYVNSCDKGFFCAATASGKECDVNATGCCLPFCDITDMDAMCLGVGQECVPWYEPIDTAPPGLENVGLCTLP
;
A
#
# COMPACT_ATOMS: atom_id res chain seq x y z
N MET A 1 -41.50 33.78 16.10
CA MET A 1 -41.14 32.92 14.95
C MET A 1 -39.96 32.08 15.43
N ARG A 2 -40.22 30.82 15.70
CA ARG A 2 -39.19 29.87 16.21
C ARG A 2 -38.62 29.16 15.00
N SER A 3 -37.34 29.44 14.71
CA SER A 3 -36.57 28.70 13.70
C SER A 3 -36.05 27.43 14.34
N THR A 4 -36.47 26.29 13.80
CA THR A 4 -36.03 24.97 14.21
C THR A 4 -34.79 24.66 13.41
N LEU A 5 -33.62 24.75 14.03
CA LEU A 5 -32.36 24.24 13.48
C LEU A 5 -32.42 22.71 13.45
N VAL A 6 -32.51 22.18 12.28
CA VAL A 6 -32.23 20.75 12.03
C VAL A 6 -30.71 20.59 12.03
N LYS A 7 -30.16 20.05 13.11
CA LYS A 7 -28.77 19.58 13.17
C LYS A 7 -28.70 18.33 12.32
N LEU A 8 -28.15 18.48 11.12
CA LEU A 8 -27.69 17.36 10.32
C LEU A 8 -26.32 16.94 10.90
N CYS A 9 -26.32 15.93 11.75
CA CYS A 9 -25.10 15.28 12.18
C CYS A 9 -24.56 14.43 11.03
N LEU A 10 -23.64 14.98 10.25
CA LEU A 10 -22.71 14.18 9.45
C LEU A 10 -21.63 13.69 10.40
N LEU A 11 -21.90 12.59 11.07
CA LEU A 11 -20.87 11.76 11.66
C LEU A 11 -20.17 11.03 10.49
N PRO A 12 -18.85 11.01 10.42
CA PRO A 12 -18.15 10.02 9.60
C PRO A 12 -18.44 8.66 10.25
N THR A 13 -19.45 7.98 9.72
CA THR A 13 -19.76 6.63 10.15
C THR A 13 -18.75 5.70 9.49
N PHE A 14 -17.59 5.55 10.09
CA PHE A 14 -16.86 4.31 9.98
C PHE A 14 -17.73 3.26 10.67
N MET A 15 -18.50 2.56 9.86
CA MET A 15 -19.48 1.60 10.29
C MET A 15 -18.74 0.36 10.77
N VAL A 16 -18.54 0.26 12.08
CA VAL A 16 -18.37 -1.03 12.73
C VAL A 16 -19.75 -1.70 12.72
N LEU A 17 -20.07 -2.42 11.67
CA LEU A 17 -21.21 -3.33 11.64
C LEU A 17 -20.83 -4.59 12.41
N ALA A 18 -21.24 -4.65 13.67
CA ALA A 18 -21.39 -5.92 14.35
C ALA A 18 -22.63 -6.62 13.78
N ALA A 19 -22.44 -7.45 12.77
CA ALA A 19 -23.42 -8.43 12.32
C ALA A 19 -22.83 -9.81 12.51
N SER A 20 -23.51 -10.61 13.30
CA SER A 20 -23.22 -12.02 13.56
C SER A 20 -23.17 -12.83 12.28
N GLY A 21 -22.05 -13.53 12.05
CA GLY A 21 -21.97 -14.71 11.20
C GLY A 21 -21.65 -14.48 9.75
N CYS A 22 -20.37 -14.34 9.46
CA CYS A 22 -19.59 -14.98 8.38
C CYS A 22 -18.18 -14.40 8.46
N ASN A 23 -17.19 -15.25 8.64
CA ASN A 23 -15.78 -14.89 8.59
C ASN A 23 -15.46 -14.21 7.27
N LYS A 24 -15.28 -12.89 7.30
CA LYS A 24 -14.52 -12.14 6.33
C LYS A 24 -13.58 -11.28 7.15
N ASP A 25 -12.29 -11.47 6.95
CA ASP A 25 -11.25 -10.65 7.55
C ASP A 25 -11.53 -9.17 7.29
N PRO A 26 -11.33 -8.29 8.30
CA PRO A 26 -11.40 -6.86 8.07
C PRO A 26 -10.33 -6.50 7.03
N GLY A 27 -10.74 -5.83 5.95
CA GLY A 27 -9.85 -5.37 4.92
C GLY A 27 -8.76 -4.48 5.53
N THR A 28 -7.55 -4.95 5.48
CA THR A 28 -6.34 -4.18 5.76
C THR A 28 -6.21 -3.13 4.68
N ASP A 29 -6.16 -1.86 5.03
CA ASP A 29 -5.76 -0.77 4.14
C ASP A 29 -4.28 -0.99 3.75
N THR A 30 -4.07 -1.88 2.78
CA THR A 30 -2.72 -2.22 2.35
C THR A 30 -2.33 -1.28 1.22
N MET A 31 -1.46 -0.33 1.52
CA MET A 31 -0.76 0.39 0.46
C MET A 31 0.04 -0.60 -0.37
N VAL A 32 -0.37 -0.76 -1.62
CA VAL A 32 0.40 -1.53 -2.59
C VAL A 32 1.52 -0.63 -3.08
N ASN A 33 2.76 -1.06 -2.85
CA ASN A 33 3.91 -0.46 -3.52
C ASN A 33 3.80 -0.78 -5.01
N PRO A 34 3.72 0.22 -5.92
CA PRO A 34 3.58 -0.01 -7.36
C PRO A 34 4.83 -0.62 -8.03
N SER A 35 5.79 -1.09 -7.26
CA SER A 35 7.04 -1.69 -7.76
C SER A 35 6.90 -3.04 -8.50
N ALA A 36 5.70 -3.57 -8.66
CA ALA A 36 5.47 -4.74 -9.51
C ALA A 36 5.17 -4.27 -10.93
N GLY A 37 6.20 -4.04 -11.73
CA GLY A 37 6.10 -3.62 -13.12
C GLY A 37 5.23 -4.54 -13.96
N SER A 38 4.16 -4.02 -14.50
CA SER A 38 3.51 -4.56 -15.69
C SER A 38 4.27 -4.06 -16.90
N THR A 39 5.11 -4.91 -17.49
CA THR A 39 5.66 -4.67 -18.83
C THR A 39 4.54 -4.87 -19.83
N GLY A 40 3.87 -3.79 -20.20
CA GLY A 40 2.99 -3.73 -21.35
C GLY A 40 3.84 -3.78 -22.61
N GLU A 41 3.86 -4.90 -23.31
CA GLU A 41 4.41 -5.00 -24.67
C GLU A 41 3.54 -4.20 -25.63
N ALA A 42 4.10 -3.14 -26.16
CA ALA A 42 3.55 -2.43 -27.32
C ALA A 42 3.75 -3.29 -28.57
N SER A 43 2.68 -3.91 -29.05
CA SER A 43 2.62 -4.57 -30.34
C SER A 43 2.56 -3.52 -31.44
N THR A 44 3.68 -3.29 -32.13
CA THR A 44 3.67 -2.67 -33.44
C THR A 44 3.76 -3.74 -34.51
N GLY A 45 2.68 -3.87 -35.27
CA GLY A 45 2.62 -4.71 -36.45
C GLY A 45 3.55 -4.24 -37.57
N GLY A 46 4.23 -5.18 -38.23
CA GLY A 46 5.01 -4.99 -39.43
C GLY A 46 5.11 -6.30 -40.17
N THR A 47 4.30 -6.46 -41.18
CA THR A 47 4.34 -7.50 -42.21
C THR A 47 5.62 -7.43 -43.07
N THR A 48 6.28 -8.55 -43.35
CA THR A 48 6.67 -9.01 -44.68
C THR A 48 7.35 -10.39 -44.66
N SER A 49 6.75 -11.31 -45.35
CA SER A 49 7.16 -12.23 -46.41
C SER A 49 8.52 -12.95 -46.40
N GLY A 50 8.48 -14.29 -46.44
CA GLY A 50 9.22 -15.07 -47.42
C GLY A 50 10.39 -15.93 -46.95
N GLY A 51 10.31 -17.24 -47.17
CA GLY A 51 11.48 -18.06 -47.40
C GLY A 51 11.55 -19.43 -46.71
N THR A 52 10.99 -20.43 -47.38
CA THR A 52 11.24 -21.90 -47.34
C THR A 52 12.68 -22.32 -47.05
N THR A 53 12.90 -23.36 -46.23
CA THR A 53 13.34 -24.72 -46.66
C THR A 53 13.79 -25.59 -45.46
N THR A 54 13.12 -26.75 -45.36
CA THR A 54 13.62 -28.13 -45.18
C THR A 54 14.82 -28.44 -44.29
N ALA A 55 14.65 -29.28 -43.31
CA ALA A 55 15.08 -30.69 -43.24
C ALA A 55 15.31 -31.13 -41.76
N ASP A 56 14.54 -32.13 -41.35
CA ASP A 56 14.96 -33.15 -40.36
C ASP A 56 16.10 -33.99 -40.95
N PRO A 57 16.88 -34.69 -40.13
CA PRO A 57 16.43 -35.93 -39.49
C PRO A 57 17.08 -36.31 -38.12
N VAL A 58 16.33 -36.96 -37.25
CA VAL A 58 16.49 -38.35 -36.76
C VAL A 58 17.88 -38.76 -36.21
N THR A 59 17.98 -39.20 -34.95
CA THR A 59 18.25 -40.60 -34.56
C THR A 59 18.71 -40.70 -33.11
N THR A 60 18.01 -41.61 -32.39
CA THR A 60 18.48 -42.67 -31.45
C THR A 60 19.42 -42.30 -30.32
N GLY A 61 19.05 -42.47 -29.08
CA GLY A 61 18.86 -43.73 -28.39
C GLY A 61 20.11 -44.07 -27.58
N VAL A 62 19.99 -44.28 -26.31
CA VAL A 62 20.55 -45.43 -25.58
C VAL A 62 20.38 -45.21 -24.05
N GLN A 63 19.61 -46.06 -23.46
CA GLN A 63 19.59 -46.32 -22.03
C GLN A 63 20.65 -47.40 -21.73
N PRO A 64 21.28 -47.41 -20.57
CA PRO A 64 21.67 -48.65 -19.96
C PRO A 64 21.02 -48.87 -18.58
N THR A 65 20.28 -49.92 -18.52
CA THR A 65 20.00 -50.73 -17.32
C THR A 65 21.24 -51.43 -16.83
N THR A 66 21.49 -51.42 -15.51
CA THR A 66 22.24 -52.51 -14.86
C THR A 66 21.61 -52.87 -13.52
N THR A 67 21.24 -54.10 -13.49
CA THR A 67 20.78 -54.98 -12.43
C THR A 67 21.93 -55.42 -11.50
N GLY A 68 21.52 -55.77 -10.26
CA GLY A 68 22.17 -56.77 -9.40
C GLY A 68 22.85 -56.14 -8.16
N ALA A 69 22.76 -56.69 -6.96
CA ALA A 69 22.39 -57.99 -6.49
C ALA A 69 22.04 -57.90 -4.99
N GLU A 70 21.14 -58.75 -4.57
CA GLU A 70 20.77 -59.02 -3.17
C GLU A 70 21.94 -59.69 -2.42
N THR A 71 22.12 -59.28 -1.14
CA THR A 71 22.64 -60.22 -0.13
C THR A 71 21.87 -60.05 1.17
N SER A 72 21.20 -61.11 1.50
CA SER A 72 20.53 -61.34 2.76
C SER A 72 21.51 -61.56 3.89
N ALA A 73 21.28 -60.95 5.05
CA ALA A 73 21.67 -61.52 6.33
C ALA A 73 20.65 -61.18 7.36
N ALA A 74 20.11 -62.20 7.96
CA ALA A 74 19.13 -62.22 9.01
C ALA A 74 19.74 -61.82 10.36
N ASP A 75 18.96 -61.24 11.20
CA ASP A 75 18.56 -61.70 12.52
C ASP A 75 18.73 -60.65 13.63
N THR A 76 17.77 -60.71 14.42
CA THR A 76 17.52 -60.53 15.85
C THR A 76 16.75 -59.29 16.27
N GLY A 77 15.62 -59.66 16.87
CA GLY A 77 14.54 -58.84 17.42
C GLY A 77 14.97 -57.71 18.35
N GLY A 78 14.36 -56.61 18.14
CA GLY A 78 14.31 -55.47 19.02
C GLY A 78 13.01 -54.74 18.74
N SER A 79 12.08 -54.84 19.65
CA SER A 79 10.86 -54.06 19.66
C SER A 79 11.25 -52.56 19.75
N SER A 80 11.35 -51.90 18.64
CA SER A 80 11.54 -50.45 18.58
C SER A 80 10.22 -49.84 18.17
N SER A 81 9.56 -49.20 19.12
CA SER A 81 8.57 -48.17 18.88
C SER A 81 9.06 -47.28 17.76
N SER A 82 8.38 -47.32 16.64
CA SER A 82 8.54 -46.32 15.57
C SER A 82 8.04 -44.97 16.11
N THR A 83 8.92 -44.26 16.77
CA THR A 83 8.77 -42.81 16.87
C THR A 83 8.89 -42.30 15.44
N MET A 84 7.76 -41.99 14.85
CA MET A 84 7.72 -41.12 13.67
C MET A 84 8.51 -39.88 14.07
N GLY A 85 9.69 -39.73 13.49
CA GLY A 85 10.46 -38.51 13.60
C GLY A 85 9.59 -37.40 13.00
N PHE A 86 8.95 -36.61 13.86
CA PHE A 86 8.49 -35.31 13.49
C PHE A 86 9.75 -34.57 13.01
N ILE A 87 9.84 -34.36 11.69
CA ILE A 87 10.66 -33.30 11.13
C ILE A 87 10.01 -32.03 11.70
N PRO A 88 10.70 -31.25 12.57
CA PRO A 88 10.17 -29.95 12.93
C PRO A 88 9.95 -29.23 11.60
N MET A 89 8.70 -28.94 11.26
CA MET A 89 8.44 -27.89 10.29
C MET A 89 9.17 -26.69 10.89
N GLY A 90 10.18 -26.21 10.16
CA GLY A 90 10.85 -24.98 10.53
C GLY A 90 9.75 -23.97 10.78
N ASP A 91 9.79 -23.30 11.91
CA ASP A 91 8.83 -22.28 12.30
C ASP A 91 8.64 -21.37 11.10
N ILE A 92 7.51 -21.52 10.43
CA ILE A 92 7.06 -20.50 9.47
C ILE A 92 6.70 -19.33 10.39
N PRO A 93 7.42 -18.20 10.31
CA PRO A 93 7.09 -17.06 11.16
C PRO A 93 5.60 -16.74 10.97
N PRO A 94 4.86 -16.49 12.04
CA PRO A 94 3.47 -16.09 11.91
C PRO A 94 3.40 -14.86 10.98
N MET A 95 2.48 -14.86 10.04
CA MET A 95 2.21 -13.68 9.22
C MET A 95 1.89 -12.52 10.16
N ASN A 96 2.51 -11.35 9.92
CA ASN A 96 2.44 -10.14 10.77
C ASN A 96 3.25 -10.22 12.08
N GLU A 97 4.41 -10.86 12.07
CA GLU A 97 5.30 -10.86 13.22
C GLU A 97 5.97 -9.48 13.38
N LYS A 98 5.76 -8.85 14.54
CA LYS A 98 6.44 -7.63 14.94
C LYS A 98 7.59 -8.00 15.88
N GLU A 99 8.82 -8.05 15.34
CA GLU A 99 10.02 -8.33 16.13
C GLU A 99 10.42 -7.15 17.03
N CYS A 100 10.08 -5.93 16.57
CA CYS A 100 10.41 -4.67 17.25
C CYS A 100 9.29 -3.64 17.07
N SER A 101 9.32 -2.57 17.84
CA SER A 101 8.43 -1.43 17.75
C SER A 101 9.01 -0.35 16.83
N VAL A 102 8.31 0.00 15.77
CA VAL A 102 8.68 1.14 14.90
C VAL A 102 8.58 2.47 15.63
N TRP A 103 7.76 2.54 16.69
CA TRP A 103 7.56 3.73 17.53
C TRP A 103 8.69 3.95 18.51
N ASP A 104 9.14 2.88 19.18
CA ASP A 104 10.15 2.93 20.25
C ASP A 104 11.57 2.75 19.71
N GLN A 105 11.71 2.23 18.48
CA GLN A 105 13.00 1.87 17.89
C GLN A 105 13.85 1.02 18.86
N ASP A 106 13.24 -0.01 19.45
CA ASP A 106 13.73 -0.81 20.57
C ASP A 106 14.71 -1.93 20.15
N CYS A 107 15.31 -1.79 19.00
CA CYS A 107 16.38 -2.68 18.52
C CYS A 107 17.70 -2.49 19.29
N PRO A 108 18.61 -3.49 19.30
CA PRO A 108 19.94 -3.33 19.85
C PRO A 108 20.74 -2.16 19.26
N ASP A 109 21.71 -1.65 20.01
CA ASP A 109 22.59 -0.56 19.58
C ASP A 109 23.15 -0.74 18.18
N GLY A 110 23.02 0.27 17.32
CA GLY A 110 23.46 0.24 15.93
C GLY A 110 22.50 -0.45 14.97
N GLN A 111 21.33 -0.81 15.43
CA GLN A 111 20.23 -1.32 14.61
C GLN A 111 19.03 -0.38 14.67
N LYS A 112 18.12 -0.52 13.70
CA LYS A 112 16.84 0.19 13.63
C LYS A 112 15.70 -0.79 13.38
N CYS A 113 14.51 -0.47 13.90
CA CYS A 113 13.30 -1.24 13.63
C CYS A 113 12.69 -0.80 12.29
N MET A 114 12.59 -1.76 11.37
CA MET A 114 12.14 -1.49 10.01
C MET A 114 10.96 -2.36 9.61
N PRO A 115 9.95 -1.78 8.94
CA PRO A 115 8.94 -2.55 8.25
C PRO A 115 9.56 -3.38 7.12
N TRP A 116 9.04 -4.60 6.91
CA TRP A 116 9.45 -5.46 5.81
C TRP A 116 8.34 -6.44 5.41
N ALA A 117 8.50 -7.08 4.24
CA ALA A 117 7.63 -8.17 3.79
C ALA A 117 8.24 -9.52 4.17
N ASN A 118 7.71 -10.19 5.20
CA ASN A 118 8.21 -11.48 5.69
C ASN A 118 7.71 -12.69 4.89
N ASN A 119 6.70 -12.48 4.05
CA ASN A 119 6.02 -13.52 3.27
C ASN A 119 6.39 -13.51 1.77
N GLY A 120 7.35 -12.67 1.37
CA GLY A 120 7.76 -12.50 -0.03
C GLY A 120 6.75 -11.73 -0.89
N SER A 121 5.75 -11.07 -0.28
CA SER A 121 4.83 -10.15 -0.96
C SER A 121 5.51 -8.81 -1.28
N THR A 122 4.76 -7.90 -1.90
CA THR A 122 5.18 -6.52 -2.17
C THR A 122 4.67 -5.53 -1.11
N ALA A 123 4.00 -6.01 -0.06
CA ALA A 123 3.45 -5.20 1.02
C ALA A 123 4.21 -5.44 2.33
N TRP A 124 4.44 -4.37 3.10
CA TRP A 124 4.98 -4.46 4.45
C TRP A 124 3.97 -5.10 5.38
N ASN A 125 4.33 -6.20 6.04
CA ASN A 125 3.43 -6.95 6.91
C ASN A 125 4.09 -7.38 8.23
N ALA A 126 5.34 -7.00 8.47
CA ALA A 126 6.09 -7.35 9.66
C ALA A 126 7.13 -6.27 9.99
N THR A 127 7.71 -6.32 11.19
CA THR A 127 8.85 -5.48 11.57
C THR A 127 10.04 -6.35 11.97
N LYS A 128 11.26 -5.84 11.76
CA LYS A 128 12.50 -6.51 12.14
C LYS A 128 13.60 -5.51 12.49
N CYS A 129 14.55 -5.94 13.28
CA CYS A 129 15.77 -5.20 13.57
C CYS A 129 16.78 -5.37 12.44
N VAL A 130 17.27 -4.26 11.89
CA VAL A 130 18.32 -4.25 10.85
C VAL A 130 19.44 -3.29 11.21
N PRO A 131 20.70 -3.54 10.77
CA PRO A 131 21.79 -2.59 11.00
C PRO A 131 21.49 -1.21 10.40
N VAL A 132 21.78 -0.14 11.15
CA VAL A 132 21.75 1.23 10.58
C VAL A 132 22.88 1.35 9.57
N SER A 133 22.58 1.87 8.38
CA SER A 133 23.57 2.11 7.33
C SER A 133 24.68 3.05 7.77
N ARG A 134 25.86 2.88 7.20
CA ARG A 134 26.99 3.80 7.43
C ARG A 134 26.75 5.16 6.77
N GLU A 135 25.96 5.21 5.72
CA GLU A 135 25.63 6.43 4.96
C GLU A 135 24.70 7.37 5.75
N LYS A 136 23.83 6.81 6.60
CA LYS A 136 22.94 7.56 7.50
C LYS A 136 22.14 8.65 6.80
N GLY A 137 21.47 8.29 5.68
CA GLY A 137 20.64 9.21 4.91
C GLY A 137 19.55 9.84 5.79
N GLN A 138 19.45 11.17 5.73
CA GLN A 138 18.48 11.97 6.47
C GLN A 138 17.18 12.12 5.66
N PRO A 139 16.04 12.50 6.28
CA PRO A 139 14.83 12.80 5.54
C PRO A 139 15.08 13.78 4.39
N GLY A 140 14.63 13.41 3.18
CA GLY A 140 14.86 14.14 1.93
C GLY A 140 16.07 13.67 1.13
N ASP A 141 17.01 12.93 1.70
CA ASP A 141 18.16 12.39 0.96
C ASP A 141 17.74 11.25 0.03
N VAL A 142 18.46 11.12 -1.09
CA VAL A 142 18.32 9.96 -1.96
C VAL A 142 18.84 8.72 -1.25
N CYS A 143 18.09 7.64 -1.27
CA CYS A 143 18.46 6.38 -0.66
C CYS A 143 18.52 5.21 -1.65
N THR A 144 19.13 4.14 -1.20
CA THR A 144 19.15 2.84 -1.89
C THR A 144 18.62 1.75 -0.99
N VAL A 145 18.04 0.71 -1.58
CA VAL A 145 17.52 -0.46 -0.88
C VAL A 145 18.22 -1.70 -1.36
N ASP A 146 18.57 -2.58 -0.42
CA ASP A 146 19.14 -3.89 -0.69
C ASP A 146 18.05 -4.96 -0.80
N GLY A 147 18.09 -5.78 -1.85
CA GLY A 147 17.11 -6.85 -2.09
C GLY A 147 15.85 -6.36 -2.78
N SER A 148 14.73 -6.28 -2.09
CA SER A 148 13.45 -5.76 -2.63
C SER A 148 13.09 -4.41 -2.00
N ALA A 149 12.23 -3.64 -2.65
CA ALA A 149 11.73 -2.35 -2.13
C ALA A 149 11.10 -2.44 -0.73
N VAL A 150 10.64 -3.63 -0.36
CA VAL A 150 10.02 -3.93 0.94
C VAL A 150 10.90 -4.82 1.83
N SER A 151 12.20 -4.86 1.58
CA SER A 151 13.15 -5.68 2.34
C SER A 151 13.43 -5.14 3.75
N GLY A 152 13.20 -3.83 3.99
CA GLY A 152 13.58 -3.15 5.21
C GLY A 152 15.09 -2.87 5.35
N LEU A 153 15.90 -3.17 4.32
CA LEU A 153 17.35 -2.91 4.30
C LEU A 153 17.63 -1.70 3.40
N ASP A 154 17.94 -0.56 3.98
CA ASP A 154 18.18 0.66 3.23
C ASP A 154 19.36 1.49 3.75
N SER A 155 19.69 2.58 3.02
CA SER A 155 20.78 3.49 3.36
C SER A 155 20.40 4.65 4.29
N CYS A 156 19.16 4.71 4.79
CA CYS A 156 18.70 5.78 5.68
C CYS A 156 19.12 5.56 7.14
N ASP A 157 19.11 6.64 7.94
CA ASP A 157 19.48 6.60 9.37
C ASP A 157 18.39 5.98 10.25
N LEU A 158 18.60 5.97 11.56
CA LEU A 158 17.66 5.51 12.58
C LEU A 158 16.34 6.27 12.50
N GLY A 159 15.22 5.55 12.55
CA GLY A 159 13.87 6.16 12.46
C GLY A 159 13.53 6.72 11.08
N VAL A 160 14.26 6.33 10.05
CA VAL A 160 14.07 6.80 8.66
C VAL A 160 14.01 5.59 7.73
N LEU A 161 13.06 5.61 6.78
CA LEU A 161 12.81 4.55 5.79
C LEU A 161 13.03 5.09 4.37
N CYS A 162 13.60 4.27 3.49
CA CYS A 162 13.68 4.56 2.06
C CYS A 162 12.32 4.33 1.41
N TRP A 163 11.69 5.41 0.96
CA TRP A 163 10.34 5.47 0.40
C TRP A 163 10.35 5.77 -1.10
N ASP A 164 9.27 5.46 -1.81
CA ASP A 164 9.11 5.66 -3.27
C ASP A 164 10.27 5.03 -4.05
N VAL A 165 10.59 3.78 -3.73
CA VAL A 165 11.70 3.04 -4.34
C VAL A 165 11.34 2.63 -5.76
N LYS A 166 12.09 3.14 -6.74
CA LYS A 166 11.93 2.77 -8.15
C LYS A 166 12.55 1.40 -8.42
N PRO A 167 11.78 0.42 -8.96
CA PRO A 167 12.24 -0.98 -9.09
C PRO A 167 13.48 -1.18 -9.97
N ASP A 168 13.64 -0.34 -10.98
CA ASP A 168 14.74 -0.40 -11.95
C ASP A 168 16.08 0.07 -11.39
N THR A 169 16.06 0.98 -10.42
CA THR A 169 17.24 1.60 -9.82
C THR A 169 17.46 1.23 -8.36
N MET A 170 16.45 0.67 -7.69
CA MET A 170 16.41 0.43 -6.26
C MET A 170 16.73 1.69 -5.43
N LYS A 171 16.35 2.85 -5.96
CA LYS A 171 16.52 4.15 -5.32
C LYS A 171 15.18 4.77 -4.97
N GLY A 172 15.18 5.49 -3.87
CA GLY A 172 14.04 6.23 -3.35
C GLY A 172 14.49 7.47 -2.60
N THR A 173 13.64 7.96 -1.71
CA THR A 173 13.90 9.10 -0.84
C THR A 173 13.77 8.67 0.61
N CYS A 174 14.67 9.06 1.47
CA CYS A 174 14.58 8.84 2.90
C CYS A 174 13.41 9.66 3.49
N VAL A 175 12.49 8.98 4.19
CA VAL A 175 11.33 9.58 4.85
C VAL A 175 11.35 9.21 6.33
N ALA A 176 11.12 10.18 7.22
CA ALA A 176 11.06 9.93 8.66
C ALA A 176 9.86 9.03 9.00
N GLN A 177 10.06 8.12 9.95
CA GLN A 177 8.95 7.45 10.61
C GLN A 177 8.29 8.40 11.61
N CYS A 178 7.00 8.21 11.89
CA CYS A 178 6.29 9.00 12.89
C CYS A 178 6.93 8.80 14.28
N THR A 179 6.82 9.82 15.12
CA THR A 179 7.31 9.83 16.50
C THR A 179 6.16 9.99 17.48
N GLY A 180 6.44 9.82 18.80
CA GLY A 180 5.41 9.86 19.84
C GLY A 180 4.68 8.53 20.01
N PRO A 181 3.67 8.48 20.87
CA PRO A 181 2.89 7.27 21.06
C PRO A 181 1.94 7.02 19.88
N GLU A 182 1.61 5.77 19.60
CA GLU A 182 0.68 5.38 18.53
C GLU A 182 -0.70 6.07 18.63
N SER A 183 -1.12 6.40 19.86
CA SER A 183 -2.39 7.11 20.11
C SER A 183 -2.34 8.61 19.84
N ASP A 184 -1.15 9.19 19.72
CA ASP A 184 -0.92 10.62 19.45
C ASP A 184 0.38 10.78 18.67
N PRO A 185 0.38 10.29 17.40
CA PRO A 185 1.57 10.32 16.56
C PRO A 185 1.88 11.74 16.09
N SER A 186 3.16 12.04 15.92
CA SER A 186 3.62 13.35 15.49
C SER A 186 4.69 13.29 14.41
N CYS A 187 4.71 14.34 13.60
CA CYS A 187 5.69 14.63 12.56
C CYS A 187 6.10 16.10 12.63
N ASP A 188 7.05 16.50 11.79
CA ASP A 188 7.38 17.92 11.57
C ASP A 188 6.16 18.68 11.04
N ALA A 189 6.14 20.01 11.19
CA ALA A 189 4.99 20.87 10.94
C ALA A 189 4.39 20.74 9.52
N ASP A 190 5.25 20.50 8.52
CA ASP A 190 4.86 20.41 7.11
C ASP A 190 4.54 18.96 6.68
N SER A 191 4.49 18.03 7.63
CA SER A 191 4.20 16.63 7.39
C SER A 191 3.06 16.13 8.27
N SER A 192 2.39 15.08 7.83
CA SER A 192 1.34 14.38 8.56
C SER A 192 1.74 12.92 8.76
N CYS A 193 1.44 12.36 9.93
CA CYS A 193 1.71 10.96 10.19
C CYS A 193 0.71 10.07 9.45
N PHE A 194 1.21 9.29 8.52
CA PHE A 194 0.47 8.29 7.78
C PHE A 194 0.77 6.90 8.34
N ILE A 195 -0.27 6.21 8.82
CA ILE A 195 -0.18 4.87 9.38
C ILE A 195 -0.90 3.90 8.47
N SER A 196 -0.23 2.81 8.12
CA SER A 196 -0.76 1.77 7.23
C SER A 196 -0.33 0.38 7.69
N ASN A 197 -0.93 -0.66 7.09
CA ASN A 197 -0.56 -2.06 7.31
C ASN A 197 -0.58 -2.45 8.80
N ASP A 198 -1.69 -2.18 9.48
CA ASP A 198 -1.89 -2.48 10.92
C ASP A 198 -0.79 -1.87 11.83
N GLY A 199 -0.33 -0.66 11.48
CA GLY A 199 0.71 0.06 12.24
C GLY A 199 2.13 -0.49 12.02
N VAL A 200 2.34 -1.30 10.98
CA VAL A 200 3.68 -1.74 10.55
C VAL A 200 4.40 -0.60 9.84
N LEU A 201 3.70 0.15 9.01
CA LEU A 201 4.24 1.28 8.26
C LEU A 201 3.74 2.60 8.86
N THR A 202 4.67 3.44 9.33
CA THR A 202 4.40 4.74 9.95
C THR A 202 5.33 5.79 9.34
N LEU A 203 4.79 6.72 8.54
CA LEU A 203 5.59 7.66 7.78
C LEU A 203 5.14 9.09 7.97
N CYS A 204 6.07 10.01 8.13
CA CYS A 204 5.84 11.45 8.04
C CYS A 204 5.82 11.87 6.58
N LEU A 205 4.64 11.90 5.98
CA LEU A 205 4.46 12.28 4.59
C LEU A 205 4.11 13.77 4.46
N PRO A 206 4.59 14.46 3.41
CA PRO A 206 4.32 15.89 3.22
C PRO A 206 2.82 16.19 3.17
N LYS A 207 2.40 17.28 3.78
CA LYS A 207 1.06 17.86 3.59
C LYS A 207 0.94 18.44 2.19
N CYS A 208 -0.27 18.52 1.68
CA CYS A 208 -0.54 18.97 0.32
C CYS A 208 -1.92 19.63 0.19
N ASP A 209 -2.16 20.26 -0.95
CA ASP A 209 -3.46 20.80 -1.34
C ASP A 209 -4.09 19.90 -2.41
N PRO A 210 -5.27 19.28 -2.14
CA PRO A 210 -5.90 18.36 -3.07
C PRO A 210 -6.46 19.05 -4.33
N LEU A 211 -6.64 20.36 -4.34
CA LEU A 211 -7.07 21.10 -5.53
C LEU A 211 -5.92 21.33 -6.51
N THR A 212 -4.72 21.58 -6.00
CA THR A 212 -3.53 21.83 -6.82
C THR A 212 -2.72 20.56 -7.10
N GLN A 213 -2.89 19.54 -6.27
CA GLN A 213 -2.17 18.26 -6.37
C GLN A 213 -0.66 18.46 -6.44
N ASP A 214 -0.12 19.22 -5.51
CA ASP A 214 1.25 19.73 -5.49
C ASP A 214 2.30 18.72 -4.96
N CYS A 215 1.91 17.45 -4.83
CA CYS A 215 2.81 16.37 -4.47
C CYS A 215 3.91 16.14 -5.52
N ALA A 216 5.14 15.91 -5.05
CA ALA A 216 6.27 15.56 -5.90
C ALA A 216 6.12 14.13 -6.50
N ASN A 217 6.89 13.85 -7.56
CA ASN A 217 7.06 12.51 -8.16
C ASN A 217 5.77 11.80 -8.57
N GLU A 218 4.78 12.53 -9.07
CA GLU A 218 3.46 12.01 -9.45
C GLU A 218 2.66 11.39 -8.29
N ASN A 219 3.05 11.64 -7.05
CA ASN A 219 2.30 11.23 -5.87
C ASN A 219 0.93 11.92 -5.81
N LEU A 220 0.00 11.29 -5.11
CA LEU A 220 -1.38 11.77 -4.95
C LEU A 220 -1.51 12.58 -3.66
N CYS A 221 -2.29 13.65 -3.73
CA CYS A 221 -2.74 14.37 -2.54
C CYS A 221 -4.13 13.86 -2.14
N ILE A 222 -4.21 13.15 -1.03
CA ILE A 222 -5.45 12.56 -0.51
C ILE A 222 -5.64 12.87 0.98
N PRO A 223 -6.86 12.75 1.52
CA PRO A 223 -7.08 12.87 2.95
C PRO A 223 -6.26 11.82 3.72
N ASN A 224 -5.66 12.23 4.83
CA ASN A 224 -4.96 11.30 5.72
C ASN A 224 -6.00 10.42 6.44
N PRO A 225 -5.96 9.09 6.33
CA PRO A 225 -6.94 8.20 6.97
C PRO A 225 -6.99 8.32 8.50
N GLN A 226 -5.89 8.72 9.15
CA GLN A 226 -5.83 8.92 10.59
C GLN A 226 -6.33 10.30 11.03
N ASN A 227 -6.24 11.29 10.15
CA ASN A 227 -6.73 12.63 10.38
C ASN A 227 -7.33 13.21 9.09
N PRO A 228 -8.61 12.94 8.77
CA PRO A 228 -9.24 13.39 7.53
C PRO A 228 -9.32 14.90 7.33
N GLU A 229 -8.99 15.69 8.35
CA GLU A 229 -8.87 17.15 8.24
C GLU A 229 -7.55 17.58 7.59
N GLU A 230 -6.60 16.67 7.44
CA GLU A 230 -5.31 16.91 6.77
C GLU A 230 -5.22 16.11 5.47
N PHE A 231 -4.54 16.69 4.48
CA PHE A 231 -4.20 16.00 3.24
C PHE A 231 -2.72 15.67 3.21
N THR A 232 -2.38 14.54 2.63
CA THR A 232 -1.00 14.04 2.61
C THR A 232 -0.64 13.42 1.27
N CYS A 233 0.63 13.55 0.90
CA CYS A 233 1.17 12.97 -0.33
C CYS A 233 1.41 11.48 -0.16
N VAL A 234 0.78 10.65 -0.99
CA VAL A 234 0.94 9.20 -0.99
C VAL A 234 1.32 8.68 -2.37
N LEU A 235 1.86 7.48 -2.44
CA LEU A 235 2.17 6.83 -3.72
C LEU A 235 0.89 6.59 -4.53
N ASP A 236 0.98 6.84 -5.83
CA ASP A 236 -0.07 6.50 -6.78
C ASP A 236 -0.14 4.98 -7.00
N ALA A 237 -1.30 4.40 -6.82
CA ALA A 237 -1.62 3.00 -7.10
C ALA A 237 -2.88 2.87 -7.97
N SER A 238 -3.30 3.94 -8.65
CA SER A 238 -4.49 3.98 -9.51
C SER A 238 -4.40 3.04 -10.72
N GLY A 239 -3.19 2.88 -11.29
CA GLY A 239 -2.99 2.11 -12.50
C GLY A 239 -3.83 2.66 -13.66
N ASP A 240 -4.55 1.78 -14.36
CA ASP A 240 -5.40 2.16 -15.51
C ASP A 240 -6.87 2.44 -15.10
N MET A 241 -7.22 2.33 -13.83
CA MET A 241 -8.61 2.31 -13.35
C MET A 241 -8.95 3.40 -12.32
N GLY A 242 -8.17 4.46 -12.24
CA GLY A 242 -8.34 5.54 -11.25
C GLY A 242 -9.31 6.66 -11.63
N GLN A 243 -9.98 6.59 -12.79
CA GLN A 243 -10.78 7.69 -13.35
C GLN A 243 -12.14 7.85 -12.66
N THR A 244 -12.84 8.96 -12.96
CA THR A 244 -14.17 9.26 -12.43
C THR A 244 -15.11 8.06 -12.53
N PHE A 245 -15.77 7.74 -11.43
CA PHE A 245 -16.72 6.63 -11.24
C PHE A 245 -16.12 5.24 -11.33
N ASN A 246 -14.82 5.08 -11.57
CA ASN A 246 -14.20 3.78 -11.48
C ASN A 246 -14.25 3.25 -10.03
N PRO A 247 -14.43 1.92 -9.86
CA PRO A 247 -14.40 1.32 -8.54
C PRO A 247 -13.01 1.44 -7.92
N CYS A 248 -12.94 1.65 -6.62
CA CYS A 248 -11.71 1.68 -5.84
C CYS A 248 -11.84 0.86 -4.57
N GLU A 249 -10.72 0.35 -4.07
CA GLU A 249 -10.65 -0.43 -2.83
C GLU A 249 -9.72 0.23 -1.81
N TYR A 250 -8.65 0.88 -2.30
CA TYR A 250 -7.66 1.54 -1.46
C TYR A 250 -7.74 3.06 -1.63
N VAL A 251 -7.30 3.78 -0.61
CA VAL A 251 -7.33 5.26 -0.59
C VAL A 251 -6.52 5.92 -1.71
N ASN A 252 -5.53 5.22 -2.25
CA ASN A 252 -4.65 5.68 -3.32
C ASN A 252 -4.89 4.98 -4.68
N SER A 253 -6.08 4.38 -4.87
CA SER A 253 -6.45 3.70 -6.11
C SER A 253 -7.12 4.60 -7.14
N CYS A 254 -7.32 5.87 -6.84
CA CYS A 254 -7.88 6.85 -7.77
C CYS A 254 -6.77 7.72 -8.37
N ASP A 255 -6.98 8.21 -9.59
CA ASP A 255 -6.07 9.12 -10.26
C ASP A 255 -5.87 10.43 -9.48
N LYS A 256 -4.85 11.18 -9.85
CA LYS A 256 -4.54 12.49 -9.29
C LYS A 256 -5.76 13.43 -9.37
N GLY A 257 -6.12 14.03 -8.24
CA GLY A 257 -7.30 14.90 -8.11
C GLY A 257 -8.60 14.17 -7.77
N PHE A 258 -8.54 12.87 -7.50
CA PHE A 258 -9.70 12.08 -7.11
C PHE A 258 -9.54 11.47 -5.71
N PHE A 259 -10.67 11.19 -5.10
CA PHE A 259 -10.78 10.51 -3.81
C PHE A 259 -11.61 9.23 -3.93
N CYS A 260 -11.18 8.16 -3.28
CA CYS A 260 -11.94 6.92 -3.17
C CYS A 260 -13.06 7.09 -2.13
N ALA A 261 -14.22 7.56 -2.60
CA ALA A 261 -15.39 7.85 -1.78
C ALA A 261 -16.32 6.63 -1.64
N ALA A 262 -17.26 6.70 -0.71
CA ALA A 262 -18.30 5.67 -0.60
C ALA A 262 -19.16 5.62 -1.89
N THR A 263 -19.56 4.43 -2.31
CA THR A 263 -20.36 4.23 -3.55
C THR A 263 -21.71 4.97 -3.53
N ALA A 264 -22.24 5.28 -2.34
CA ALA A 264 -23.45 6.06 -2.18
C ALA A 264 -23.28 7.54 -2.55
N SER A 265 -22.06 8.04 -2.70
CA SER A 265 -21.76 9.44 -3.05
C SER A 265 -21.96 9.77 -4.53
N GLY A 266 -22.19 8.78 -5.39
CA GLY A 266 -22.48 8.98 -6.81
C GLY A 266 -23.44 7.92 -7.35
N LYS A 267 -24.37 8.31 -8.21
CA LYS A 267 -25.33 7.37 -8.82
C LYS A 267 -24.70 6.48 -9.88
N GLU A 268 -23.61 6.92 -10.46
CA GLU A 268 -22.81 6.22 -11.48
C GLU A 268 -21.85 5.19 -10.88
N CYS A 269 -21.67 5.23 -9.56
CA CYS A 269 -20.80 4.28 -8.84
C CYS A 269 -21.39 2.87 -8.83
N ASP A 270 -20.55 1.86 -8.99
CA ASP A 270 -20.96 0.45 -8.81
C ASP A 270 -21.27 0.19 -7.33
N VAL A 271 -22.51 -0.08 -7.04
CA VAL A 271 -23.00 -0.36 -5.67
C VAL A 271 -22.40 -1.61 -5.02
N ASN A 272 -21.76 -2.48 -5.82
CA ASN A 272 -21.09 -3.70 -5.34
C ASN A 272 -19.60 -3.47 -5.06
N ALA A 273 -19.04 -2.31 -5.46
CA ALA A 273 -17.67 -1.95 -5.17
C ALA A 273 -17.50 -1.48 -3.73
N THR A 274 -16.27 -1.45 -3.24
CA THR A 274 -15.93 -0.93 -1.91
C THR A 274 -16.03 0.59 -1.89
N GLY A 275 -15.56 1.25 -2.96
CA GLY A 275 -15.56 2.69 -3.14
C GLY A 275 -15.65 3.09 -4.61
N CYS A 276 -15.64 4.37 -4.85
CA CYS A 276 -15.82 5.00 -6.15
C CYS A 276 -14.97 6.26 -6.25
N CYS A 277 -14.20 6.41 -7.32
CA CYS A 277 -13.33 7.57 -7.55
C CYS A 277 -14.17 8.80 -7.90
N LEU A 278 -14.15 9.81 -7.03
CA LEU A 278 -14.84 11.07 -7.22
C LEU A 278 -13.85 12.24 -7.18
N PRO A 279 -14.02 13.27 -8.05
CA PRO A 279 -13.08 14.38 -8.13
C PRO A 279 -13.23 15.35 -6.95
N PHE A 280 -12.09 15.88 -6.47
CA PHE A 280 -12.11 17.10 -5.68
C PHE A 280 -12.58 18.28 -6.53
N CYS A 281 -13.12 19.31 -5.89
CA CYS A 281 -13.61 20.51 -6.55
C CYS A 281 -13.37 21.73 -5.68
N ASP A 282 -13.24 22.91 -6.29
CA ASP A 282 -13.19 24.20 -5.60
C ASP A 282 -14.62 24.71 -5.39
N ILE A 283 -15.05 24.87 -4.13
CA ILE A 283 -16.40 25.35 -3.78
C ILE A 283 -16.65 26.80 -4.18
N THR A 284 -15.61 27.55 -4.51
CA THR A 284 -15.72 28.94 -5.00
C THR A 284 -15.84 29.05 -6.50
N ASP A 285 -15.51 27.98 -7.23
CA ASP A 285 -15.66 27.90 -8.68
C ASP A 285 -17.12 27.57 -9.02
N MET A 286 -17.89 28.60 -9.40
CA MET A 286 -19.30 28.43 -9.80
C MET A 286 -19.48 27.64 -11.11
N ASP A 287 -18.41 27.46 -11.86
CA ASP A 287 -18.35 26.64 -13.08
C ASP A 287 -17.82 25.21 -12.83
N ALA A 288 -17.46 24.88 -11.58
CA ALA A 288 -17.03 23.54 -11.19
C ALA A 288 -18.15 22.53 -11.47
N MET A 289 -18.04 21.84 -12.63
CA MET A 289 -19.06 20.86 -13.03
C MET A 289 -18.73 19.50 -12.47
N CYS A 290 -19.46 19.08 -11.45
CA CYS A 290 -19.52 17.68 -11.06
C CYS A 290 -20.26 16.87 -12.13
N LEU A 291 -19.62 15.79 -12.62
CA LEU A 291 -20.10 15.05 -13.79
C LEU A 291 -21.27 14.11 -13.49
N GLY A 292 -21.47 13.74 -12.23
CA GLY A 292 -22.52 12.79 -11.84
C GLY A 292 -23.91 13.41 -11.73
N VAL A 293 -24.91 12.59 -11.96
CA VAL A 293 -26.33 13.02 -11.92
C VAL A 293 -26.75 13.42 -10.51
N GLY A 294 -26.92 14.72 -10.30
CA GLY A 294 -27.33 15.31 -9.02
C GLY A 294 -26.20 15.48 -8.04
N GLN A 295 -24.95 15.31 -8.48
CA GLN A 295 -23.78 15.69 -7.71
C GLN A 295 -23.62 17.21 -7.69
N GLU A 296 -23.12 17.70 -6.57
CA GLU A 296 -22.74 19.09 -6.33
C GLU A 296 -21.34 19.10 -5.71
N CYS A 297 -20.62 20.23 -5.81
CA CYS A 297 -19.38 20.42 -5.07
C CYS A 297 -19.73 20.70 -3.60
N VAL A 298 -19.64 19.67 -2.78
CA VAL A 298 -19.94 19.74 -1.35
C VAL A 298 -18.67 20.08 -0.58
N PRO A 299 -18.67 21.10 0.30
CA PRO A 299 -17.51 21.45 1.10
C PRO A 299 -16.94 20.25 1.87
N TRP A 300 -15.61 20.11 1.89
CA TRP A 300 -14.95 19.09 2.69
C TRP A 300 -15.03 19.37 4.19
N TYR A 301 -14.93 20.64 4.57
CA TYR A 301 -14.99 21.10 5.96
C TYR A 301 -16.34 21.69 6.30
N GLU A 302 -16.95 21.23 7.37
CA GLU A 302 -18.19 21.78 7.92
C GLU A 302 -18.11 21.95 9.46
N PRO A 303 -18.18 23.19 9.97
CA PRO A 303 -18.27 24.45 9.22
C PRO A 303 -16.97 24.85 8.52
N ILE A 304 -17.03 25.63 7.45
CA ILE A 304 -15.88 26.05 6.62
C ILE A 304 -14.77 26.73 7.43
N ASP A 305 -15.13 27.42 8.51
CA ASP A 305 -14.18 28.09 9.40
C ASP A 305 -13.30 27.10 10.24
N THR A 306 -13.54 25.82 10.14
CA THR A 306 -12.68 24.76 10.71
C THR A 306 -11.59 24.29 9.76
N ALA A 307 -11.63 24.71 8.50
CA ALA A 307 -10.60 24.34 7.52
C ALA A 307 -9.22 24.85 7.91
N PRO A 308 -8.17 24.05 7.71
CA PRO A 308 -6.80 24.54 7.79
C PRO A 308 -6.54 25.68 6.79
N PRO A 309 -5.65 26.63 7.09
CA PRO A 309 -5.33 27.73 6.18
C PRO A 309 -4.90 27.21 4.80
N GLY A 310 -5.55 27.70 3.76
CA GLY A 310 -5.32 27.32 2.36
C GLY A 310 -6.20 26.18 1.85
N LEU A 311 -6.94 25.50 2.70
CA LEU A 311 -7.85 24.41 2.33
C LEU A 311 -9.33 24.78 2.45
N GLU A 312 -9.65 26.06 2.67
CA GLU A 312 -11.00 26.57 2.89
C GLU A 312 -11.95 26.30 1.71
N ASN A 313 -11.38 26.18 0.52
CA ASN A 313 -12.14 26.01 -0.73
C ASN A 313 -12.28 24.54 -1.18
N VAL A 314 -11.71 23.62 -0.43
CA VAL A 314 -11.75 22.20 -0.80
C VAL A 314 -13.16 21.64 -0.67
N GLY A 315 -13.63 21.02 -1.72
CA GLY A 315 -14.86 20.25 -1.78
C GLY A 315 -14.68 18.93 -2.53
N LEU A 316 -15.72 18.12 -2.49
CA LEU A 316 -15.81 16.85 -3.22
C LEU A 316 -17.08 16.83 -4.06
N CYS A 317 -17.01 16.38 -5.29
CA CYS A 317 -18.18 16.13 -6.12
C CYS A 317 -18.93 14.91 -5.58
N THR A 318 -20.03 15.14 -4.86
CA THR A 318 -20.83 14.09 -4.23
C THR A 318 -22.32 14.43 -4.27
N LEU A 319 -23.16 13.47 -3.96
CA LEU A 319 -24.58 13.72 -3.72
C LEU A 319 -24.73 14.50 -2.39
N PRO A 320 -25.52 15.60 -2.37
CA PRO A 320 -25.72 16.43 -1.17
C PRO A 320 -26.50 15.71 -0.08
#